data_85124c0b93c0c18b98ca3334078ddb21
#
_entry.id   85124c0b93c0c18b98ca3334078ddb21
#
_cell.length_a   1.000
_cell.length_b   1.000
_cell.length_c   1.000
_cell.angle_alpha   90.00
_cell.angle_beta   90.00
_cell.angle_gamma   90.00
#
_symmetry.space_group_name_H-M   'P 1'
#
loop_
_entity.id
_entity.type
_entity.pdbx_description
1 polymer ?
#
loop_
_entity_poly.entity_id
_entity_poly.type
_entity_poly.pdbx_seq_one_letter_code
_entity_poly.pdbx_strand_id
1 'polypeptide(L)'
;MDESRIELHREAITHINEKGFYIWENAFDSSFCDEILDEISRLETLSTPRSLDNDFHGHKTVRYYDVLNYGEIWQRVATHPNLLPVVQGILGKDCLLNTFGTSIINPGETAQPMHVDDGPFIAAHNSALRDSPRLGKSLPRQSIVVNTMIALCDFTEAIGATRFVPESPKLDYPKAIDSDRWFNASHPAEMPKGSILFFEGQCFHAGGANRTQERRFAVSVDFCAGYLRTQENFLLSISPDRVETFSDALKQLIGLKISRGGGLGHVYNHNPKGLMRHVSMP
;
A
#
# COMPACT_ATOMS: atom_id res chain seq x y z
N MET A 1 8.36 18.66 14.42
CA MET A 1 8.72 17.24 14.33
C MET A 1 10.00 17.08 15.13
N ASP A 2 10.08 16.06 15.96
CA ASP A 2 11.25 15.77 16.77
C ASP A 2 12.42 15.35 15.86
N GLU A 3 13.68 15.80 16.16
CA GLU A 3 14.86 15.48 15.36
C GLU A 3 15.11 13.97 15.24
N SER A 4 14.85 13.23 16.31
CA SER A 4 14.98 11.77 16.32
C SER A 4 14.07 11.10 15.29
N ARG A 5 12.84 11.59 15.13
CA ARG A 5 11.89 11.08 14.14
C ARG A 5 12.29 11.42 12.71
N ILE A 6 12.88 12.58 12.49
CA ILE A 6 13.41 12.97 11.16
C ILE A 6 14.52 12.01 10.75
N GLU A 7 15.39 11.65 11.67
CA GLU A 7 16.48 10.72 11.40
C GLU A 7 15.97 9.32 11.05
N LEU A 8 15.00 8.81 11.80
CA LEU A 8 14.35 7.53 11.48
C LEU A 8 13.67 7.53 10.09
N HIS A 9 13.05 8.64 9.68
CA HIS A 9 12.51 8.76 8.31
C HIS A 9 13.63 8.68 7.26
N ARG A 10 14.77 9.35 7.48
CA ARG A 10 15.91 9.31 6.56
C ARG A 10 16.51 7.92 6.46
N GLU A 11 16.70 7.26 7.60
CA GLU A 11 17.17 5.88 7.67
C GLU A 11 16.26 4.96 6.86
N ALA A 12 14.94 5.01 7.09
CA ALA A 12 13.96 4.21 6.37
C ALA A 12 14.05 4.46 4.86
N ILE A 13 14.05 5.72 4.41
CA ILE A 13 14.14 6.07 2.99
C ILE A 13 15.44 5.55 2.38
N THR A 14 16.56 5.71 3.07
CA THR A 14 17.86 5.23 2.59
C THR A 14 17.86 3.71 2.43
N HIS A 15 17.39 2.99 3.45
CA HIS A 15 17.35 1.53 3.43
C HIS A 15 16.41 0.99 2.35
N ILE A 16 15.24 1.60 2.16
CA ILE A 16 14.31 1.22 1.09
C ILE A 16 14.97 1.41 -0.28
N ASN A 17 15.61 2.54 -0.54
CA ASN A 17 16.30 2.79 -1.80
C ASN A 17 17.48 1.82 -2.05
N GLU A 18 18.15 1.36 -1.00
CA GLU A 18 19.30 0.46 -1.11
C GLU A 18 18.91 -1.02 -1.14
N LYS A 19 17.91 -1.40 -0.38
CA LYS A 19 17.53 -2.80 -0.14
C LYS A 19 16.16 -3.19 -0.69
N GLY A 20 15.33 -2.20 -1.03
CA GLY A 20 13.97 -2.39 -1.51
C GLY A 20 12.92 -2.52 -0.41
N PHE A 21 13.31 -2.53 0.87
CA PHE A 21 12.41 -2.65 2.02
C PHE A 21 13.00 -2.01 3.28
N TYR A 22 12.15 -1.81 4.30
CA TYR A 22 12.56 -1.43 5.65
C TYR A 22 11.48 -1.88 6.65
N ILE A 23 11.91 -2.43 7.79
CA ILE A 23 11.03 -2.74 8.92
C ILE A 23 11.26 -1.70 10.00
N TRP A 24 10.22 -0.92 10.31
CA TRP A 24 10.24 0.03 11.42
C TRP A 24 9.47 -0.59 12.60
N GLU A 25 10.23 -1.13 13.55
CA GLU A 25 9.63 -1.69 14.75
C GLU A 25 9.06 -0.62 15.67
N ASN A 26 7.94 -0.94 16.34
CA ASN A 26 7.24 -0.04 17.26
C ASN A 26 6.87 1.33 16.65
N ALA A 27 6.59 1.35 15.34
CA ALA A 27 6.18 2.56 14.63
C ALA A 27 4.78 3.05 15.05
N PHE A 28 3.93 2.13 15.48
CA PHE A 28 2.61 2.37 16.05
C PHE A 28 2.56 1.91 17.50
N ASP A 29 1.95 2.72 18.36
CA ASP A 29 1.72 2.32 19.75
C ASP A 29 0.74 1.14 19.82
N SER A 30 0.90 0.27 20.83
CA SER A 30 0.03 -0.89 21.01
C SER A 30 -1.44 -0.50 21.14
N SER A 31 -1.75 0.58 21.86
CA SER A 31 -3.12 1.11 21.99
C SER A 31 -3.72 1.53 20.65
N PHE A 32 -2.92 2.12 19.75
CA PHE A 32 -3.38 2.47 18.40
C PHE A 32 -3.67 1.23 17.57
N CYS A 33 -2.84 0.19 17.71
CA CYS A 33 -3.11 -1.11 17.09
C CYS A 33 -4.39 -1.76 17.62
N ASP A 34 -4.66 -1.64 18.93
CA ASP A 34 -5.87 -2.14 19.55
C ASP A 34 -7.12 -1.41 19.04
N GLU A 35 -7.08 -0.07 18.89
CA GLU A 35 -8.16 0.69 18.25
C GLU A 35 -8.44 0.21 16.81
N ILE A 36 -7.41 -0.15 16.05
CA ILE A 36 -7.59 -0.68 14.69
C ILE A 36 -8.23 -2.08 14.74
N LEU A 37 -7.82 -2.94 15.67
CA LEU A 37 -8.41 -4.27 15.86
C LEU A 37 -9.88 -4.20 16.26
N ASP A 38 -10.24 -3.27 17.15
CA ASP A 38 -11.63 -3.02 17.54
C ASP A 38 -12.48 -2.57 16.34
N GLU A 39 -11.93 -1.69 15.49
CA GLU A 39 -12.61 -1.26 14.27
C GLU A 39 -12.72 -2.39 13.25
N ILE A 40 -11.71 -3.26 13.09
CA ILE A 40 -11.81 -4.46 12.26
C ILE A 40 -12.92 -5.37 12.79
N SER A 41 -12.98 -5.60 14.09
CA SER A 41 -14.05 -6.40 14.71
C SER A 41 -15.43 -5.80 14.44
N ARG A 42 -15.54 -4.47 14.47
CA ARG A 42 -16.78 -3.77 14.11
C ARG A 42 -17.12 -3.96 12.63
N LEU A 43 -16.13 -3.86 11.72
CA LEU A 43 -16.32 -4.10 10.28
C LEU A 43 -16.82 -5.51 9.99
N GLU A 44 -16.32 -6.50 10.70
CA GLU A 44 -16.75 -7.91 10.56
C GLU A 44 -18.26 -8.09 10.87
N THR A 45 -18.85 -7.21 11.70
CA THR A 45 -20.29 -7.22 11.98
C THR A 45 -21.13 -6.45 10.97
N LEU A 46 -20.54 -5.48 10.25
CA LEU A 46 -21.25 -4.53 9.40
C LEU A 46 -21.21 -4.87 7.91
N SER A 47 -20.17 -5.54 7.48
CA SER A 47 -19.94 -5.77 6.05
C SER A 47 -19.40 -7.16 5.76
N THR A 48 -19.72 -7.64 4.56
CA THR A 48 -19.12 -8.87 4.04
C THR A 48 -17.75 -8.53 3.43
N PRO A 49 -16.70 -9.32 3.73
CA PRO A 49 -15.41 -9.14 3.08
C PRO A 49 -15.54 -9.28 1.56
N ARG A 50 -14.79 -8.46 0.83
CA ARG A 50 -14.73 -8.50 -0.63
C ARG A 50 -13.47 -9.18 -1.15
N SER A 51 -13.02 -10.22 -0.43
CA SER A 51 -11.89 -11.02 -0.85
C SER A 51 -12.21 -11.79 -2.12
N LEU A 52 -11.25 -11.83 -3.04
CA LEU A 52 -11.32 -12.76 -4.17
C LEU A 52 -10.79 -14.13 -3.70
N ASP A 53 -11.50 -15.19 -4.02
CA ASP A 53 -11.13 -16.57 -3.70
C ASP A 53 -10.37 -17.17 -4.89
N ASN A 54 -9.06 -17.10 -4.84
CA ASN A 54 -8.16 -17.70 -5.83
C ASN A 54 -6.73 -17.82 -5.27
N ASP A 55 -5.85 -18.52 -5.99
CA ASP A 55 -4.47 -18.78 -5.57
C ASP A 55 -3.65 -17.51 -5.30
N PHE A 56 -3.96 -16.40 -5.96
CA PHE A 56 -3.25 -15.14 -5.75
C PHE A 56 -3.74 -14.37 -4.52
N HIS A 57 -5.06 -14.27 -4.35
CA HIS A 57 -5.63 -13.54 -3.22
C HIS A 57 -5.75 -14.36 -1.94
N GLY A 58 -5.60 -15.68 -2.04
CA GLY A 58 -5.78 -16.66 -0.97
C GLY A 58 -7.22 -17.15 -0.87
N HIS A 59 -7.39 -18.32 -0.29
CA HIS A 59 -8.69 -18.98 -0.08
C HIS A 59 -9.26 -18.73 1.32
N LYS A 60 -8.39 -18.37 2.26
CA LYS A 60 -8.73 -18.11 3.67
C LYS A 60 -8.24 -16.72 4.12
N THR A 61 -7.83 -15.87 3.18
CA THR A 61 -7.44 -14.49 3.47
C THR A 61 -8.65 -13.57 3.33
N VAL A 62 -8.90 -12.79 4.38
CA VAL A 62 -10.02 -11.84 4.46
C VAL A 62 -9.51 -10.42 4.23
N ARG A 63 -10.14 -9.70 3.31
CA ARG A 63 -9.83 -8.30 3.01
C ARG A 63 -11.08 -7.45 3.06
N TYR A 64 -11.02 -6.35 3.83
CA TYR A 64 -11.98 -5.27 3.80
C TYR A 64 -11.37 -4.11 3.05
N TYR A 65 -11.94 -3.74 1.93
CA TYR A 65 -11.62 -2.54 1.17
C TYR A 65 -12.59 -1.41 1.51
N ASP A 66 -12.43 -0.24 0.89
CA ASP A 66 -13.27 0.94 1.14
C ASP A 66 -13.26 1.41 2.60
N VAL A 67 -12.20 1.10 3.35
CA VAL A 67 -12.12 1.34 4.80
C VAL A 67 -12.30 2.82 5.17
N LEU A 68 -11.97 3.75 4.28
CA LEU A 68 -12.18 5.19 4.49
C LEU A 68 -13.65 5.60 4.61
N ASN A 69 -14.59 4.77 4.20
CA ASN A 69 -16.03 4.98 4.41
C ASN A 69 -16.48 4.68 5.84
N TYR A 70 -15.63 4.07 6.66
CA TYR A 70 -15.95 3.64 8.03
C TYR A 70 -15.33 4.55 9.08
N GLY A 71 -14.69 4.01 10.11
CA GLY A 71 -14.17 4.75 11.25
C GLY A 71 -13.10 5.80 10.92
N GLU A 72 -12.96 6.79 11.80
CA GLU A 72 -11.94 7.84 11.66
C GLU A 72 -10.52 7.31 11.85
N ILE A 73 -10.39 6.16 12.49
CA ILE A 73 -9.10 5.50 12.68
C ILE A 73 -8.35 5.30 11.35
N TRP A 74 -9.08 4.98 10.27
CA TRP A 74 -8.49 4.76 8.94
C TRP A 74 -7.85 6.01 8.35
N GLN A 75 -8.41 7.21 8.65
CA GLN A 75 -7.79 8.47 8.26
C GLN A 75 -6.46 8.67 9.00
N ARG A 76 -6.43 8.34 10.31
CA ARG A 76 -5.23 8.42 11.16
C ARG A 76 -4.15 7.45 10.69
N VAL A 77 -4.53 6.25 10.25
CA VAL A 77 -3.61 5.25 9.68
C VAL A 77 -2.96 5.78 8.41
N ALA A 78 -3.75 6.20 7.41
CA ALA A 78 -3.23 6.63 6.10
C ALA A 78 -2.33 7.89 6.19
N THR A 79 -2.54 8.73 7.20
CA THR A 79 -1.79 9.98 7.40
C THR A 79 -0.85 9.93 8.61
N HIS A 80 -0.55 8.73 9.11
CA HIS A 80 0.25 8.58 10.32
C HIS A 80 1.65 9.17 10.16
N PRO A 81 2.16 9.90 11.18
CA PRO A 81 3.45 10.62 11.10
C PRO A 81 4.69 9.72 10.96
N ASN A 82 4.60 8.43 11.25
CA ASN A 82 5.68 7.46 11.02
C ASN A 82 5.53 6.72 9.67
N LEU A 83 4.45 6.95 8.93
CA LEU A 83 4.17 6.29 7.66
C LEU A 83 4.29 7.26 6.48
N LEU A 84 3.44 8.27 6.44
CA LEU A 84 3.30 9.15 5.28
C LEU A 84 4.59 9.91 4.89
N PRO A 85 5.40 10.46 5.82
CA PRO A 85 6.63 11.15 5.44
C PRO A 85 7.67 10.25 4.78
N VAL A 86 7.77 8.97 5.14
CA VAL A 86 8.65 7.99 4.48
C VAL A 86 8.21 7.79 3.04
N VAL A 87 6.94 7.52 2.82
CA VAL A 87 6.35 7.35 1.48
C VAL A 87 6.55 8.61 0.62
N GLN A 88 6.29 9.80 1.19
CA GLN A 88 6.50 11.08 0.50
C GLN A 88 7.97 11.36 0.17
N GLY A 89 8.90 10.83 0.97
CA GLY A 89 10.34 10.92 0.72
C GLY A 89 10.77 10.11 -0.51
N ILE A 90 10.05 9.05 -0.84
CA ILE A 90 10.34 8.16 -1.98
C ILE A 90 9.53 8.58 -3.22
N LEU A 91 8.21 8.71 -3.09
CA LEU A 91 7.28 8.95 -4.22
C LEU A 91 7.03 10.42 -4.51
N GLY A 92 7.49 11.32 -3.64
CA GLY A 92 7.17 12.74 -3.70
C GLY A 92 5.91 13.12 -2.91
N LYS A 93 5.78 14.43 -2.62
CA LYS A 93 4.69 14.96 -1.79
C LYS A 93 3.30 14.85 -2.45
N ASP A 94 3.25 14.61 -3.75
CA ASP A 94 2.03 14.45 -4.53
C ASP A 94 1.63 12.98 -4.71
N CYS A 95 2.25 12.06 -3.95
CA CYS A 95 1.88 10.65 -3.97
C CYS A 95 0.38 10.46 -3.68
N LEU A 96 -0.18 9.41 -4.25
CA LEU A 96 -1.57 9.03 -4.07
C LEU A 96 -1.66 7.72 -3.27
N LEU A 97 -2.74 7.58 -2.54
CA LEU A 97 -3.17 6.31 -2.00
C LEU A 97 -3.55 5.38 -3.17
N ASN A 98 -2.90 4.22 -3.26
CA ASN A 98 -3.08 3.29 -4.37
C ASN A 98 -4.17 2.27 -4.08
N THR A 99 -4.07 1.61 -2.92
CA THR A 99 -5.11 0.75 -2.33
C THR A 99 -4.99 0.77 -0.82
N PHE A 100 -6.09 0.51 -0.13
CA PHE A 100 -6.12 0.57 1.32
C PHE A 100 -7.14 -0.41 1.90
N GLY A 101 -6.66 -1.33 2.73
CA GLY A 101 -7.54 -2.31 3.34
C GLY A 101 -6.86 -3.17 4.39
N THR A 102 -7.60 -4.16 4.84
CA THR A 102 -7.06 -5.16 5.77
C THR A 102 -6.44 -6.32 5.01
N SER A 103 -5.51 -7.02 5.65
CA SER A 103 -4.98 -8.30 5.20
C SER A 103 -4.98 -9.28 6.36
N ILE A 104 -6.05 -10.07 6.48
CA ILE A 104 -6.27 -10.97 7.60
C ILE A 104 -6.12 -12.40 7.08
N ILE A 105 -5.06 -13.08 7.52
CA ILE A 105 -4.78 -14.46 7.09
C ILE A 105 -5.31 -15.43 8.14
N ASN A 106 -6.30 -16.22 7.78
CA ASN A 106 -6.87 -17.25 8.66
C ASN A 106 -5.97 -18.49 8.74
N PRO A 107 -6.14 -19.33 9.79
CA PRO A 107 -5.46 -20.60 9.92
C PRO A 107 -5.57 -21.51 8.69
N GLY A 108 -4.45 -22.08 8.28
CA GLY A 108 -4.36 -22.99 7.15
C GLY A 108 -4.41 -22.30 5.77
N GLU A 109 -4.17 -20.99 5.69
CA GLU A 109 -3.94 -20.32 4.41
C GLU A 109 -2.59 -20.73 3.83
N THR A 110 -2.53 -20.90 2.52
CA THR A 110 -1.30 -21.18 1.78
C THR A 110 -0.53 -19.91 1.46
N ALA A 111 0.75 -20.04 1.14
CA ALA A 111 1.53 -18.88 0.71
C ALA A 111 1.08 -18.40 -0.68
N GLN A 112 1.13 -17.09 -0.87
CA GLN A 112 0.92 -16.50 -2.19
C GLN A 112 2.06 -16.86 -3.15
N PRO A 113 1.83 -16.90 -4.46
CA PRO A 113 2.90 -16.85 -5.45
C PRO A 113 3.72 -15.57 -5.31
N MET A 114 5.05 -15.66 -5.52
CA MET A 114 5.91 -14.48 -5.55
C MET A 114 5.51 -13.56 -6.69
N HIS A 115 5.42 -12.26 -6.39
CA HIS A 115 4.97 -11.25 -7.32
C HIS A 115 5.61 -9.89 -7.05
N VAL A 116 5.25 -8.90 -7.85
CA VAL A 116 5.55 -7.48 -7.68
C VAL A 116 4.27 -6.67 -7.89
N ASP A 117 4.12 -5.58 -7.17
CA ASP A 117 2.87 -4.80 -7.20
C ASP A 117 2.89 -3.64 -8.21
N ASP A 118 4.04 -3.28 -8.73
CA ASP A 118 4.12 -2.35 -9.86
C ASP A 118 3.85 -3.02 -11.22
N GLY A 119 3.72 -4.35 -11.24
CA GLY A 119 3.43 -5.14 -12.43
C GLY A 119 2.28 -4.60 -13.30
N PRO A 120 1.11 -4.25 -12.75
CA PRO A 120 0.01 -3.67 -13.51
C PRO A 120 0.38 -2.37 -14.23
N PHE A 121 1.19 -1.50 -13.61
CA PHE A 121 1.65 -0.24 -14.21
C PHE A 121 2.66 -0.48 -15.33
N ILE A 122 3.60 -1.40 -15.12
CA ILE A 122 4.58 -1.81 -16.13
C ILE A 122 3.91 -2.50 -17.31
N ALA A 123 2.94 -3.38 -17.06
CA ALA A 123 2.17 -4.05 -18.10
C ALA A 123 1.35 -3.06 -18.94
N ALA A 124 0.70 -2.08 -18.30
CA ALA A 124 -0.03 -1.03 -18.98
C ALA A 124 0.89 -0.15 -19.83
N HIS A 125 2.05 0.24 -19.30
CA HIS A 125 3.06 0.99 -20.04
C HIS A 125 3.57 0.21 -21.26
N ASN A 126 3.97 -1.04 -21.09
CA ASN A 126 4.44 -1.89 -22.16
C ASN A 126 3.37 -2.14 -23.23
N SER A 127 2.10 -2.31 -22.81
CA SER A 127 0.97 -2.46 -23.72
C SER A 127 0.76 -1.20 -24.58
N ALA A 128 0.81 -0.01 -23.98
CA ALA A 128 0.67 1.25 -24.67
C ALA A 128 1.82 1.53 -25.64
N LEU A 129 3.01 0.95 -25.39
CA LEU A 129 4.18 1.12 -26.26
C LEU A 129 4.32 0.05 -27.35
N ARG A 130 3.50 -1.00 -27.32
CA ARG A 130 3.64 -2.14 -28.26
C ARG A 130 3.64 -1.72 -29.73
N ASP A 131 2.87 -0.69 -30.06
CA ASP A 131 2.74 -0.14 -31.41
C ASP A 131 3.50 1.17 -31.58
N SER A 132 4.38 1.52 -30.64
CA SER A 132 5.15 2.78 -30.68
C SER A 132 6.57 2.55 -31.20
N PRO A 133 7.05 3.39 -32.16
CA PRO A 133 8.44 3.33 -32.63
C PRO A 133 9.47 3.74 -31.55
N ARG A 134 9.03 4.12 -30.36
CA ARG A 134 9.90 4.45 -29.22
C ARG A 134 10.24 3.24 -28.32
N LEU A 135 9.82 2.03 -28.72
CA LEU A 135 10.18 0.78 -28.08
C LEU A 135 11.70 0.62 -28.00
N GLY A 136 12.24 0.42 -26.82
CA GLY A 136 13.65 0.09 -26.61
C GLY A 136 14.41 1.00 -25.66
N LYS A 137 13.78 2.04 -25.10
CA LYS A 137 14.38 2.79 -23.99
C LYS A 137 13.72 2.36 -22.68
N SER A 138 14.44 1.58 -21.89
CA SER A 138 14.05 1.35 -20.49
C SER A 138 13.94 2.71 -19.80
N LEU A 139 12.79 2.95 -19.14
CA LEU A 139 12.70 4.08 -18.23
C LEU A 139 13.71 3.87 -17.09
N PRO A 140 14.33 4.95 -16.58
CA PRO A 140 15.14 4.85 -15.38
C PRO A 140 14.29 4.16 -14.29
N ARG A 141 14.89 3.23 -13.57
CA ARG A 141 14.22 2.58 -12.42
C ARG A 141 14.01 3.65 -11.35
N GLN A 142 12.81 4.13 -11.25
CA GLN A 142 12.35 4.97 -10.15
C GLN A 142 11.23 4.21 -9.47
N SER A 143 11.25 4.18 -8.15
CA SER A 143 10.13 3.65 -7.38
C SER A 143 8.85 4.41 -7.72
N ILE A 144 7.84 3.71 -8.19
CA ILE A 144 6.53 4.27 -8.56
C ILE A 144 5.42 3.79 -7.64
N VAL A 145 5.68 2.76 -6.86
CA VAL A 145 4.79 2.18 -5.85
C VAL A 145 5.59 1.91 -4.58
N VAL A 146 5.04 2.28 -3.46
CA VAL A 146 5.53 1.90 -2.12
C VAL A 146 4.38 1.27 -1.37
N ASN A 147 4.58 0.04 -1.00
CA ASN A 147 3.62 -0.72 -0.20
C ASN A 147 4.00 -0.67 1.27
N THR A 148 2.99 -0.75 2.12
CA THR A 148 3.20 -0.85 3.55
C THR A 148 2.33 -1.94 4.15
N MET A 149 2.89 -2.69 5.09
CA MET A 149 2.17 -3.69 5.86
C MET A 149 2.33 -3.39 7.34
N ILE A 150 1.23 -3.05 8.01
CA ILE A 150 1.19 -2.72 9.44
C ILE A 150 0.82 -3.98 10.20
N ALA A 151 1.70 -4.42 11.10
CA ALA A 151 1.48 -5.60 11.93
C ALA A 151 0.56 -5.26 13.12
N LEU A 152 -0.61 -5.89 13.18
CA LEU A 152 -1.54 -5.78 14.32
C LEU A 152 -1.42 -6.94 15.31
N CYS A 153 -0.54 -7.89 15.03
CA CYS A 153 -0.08 -8.97 15.91
C CYS A 153 1.40 -9.20 15.61
N ASP A 154 2.07 -10.00 16.42
CA ASP A 154 3.44 -10.38 16.10
C ASP A 154 3.47 -11.21 14.81
N PHE A 155 4.30 -10.78 13.88
CA PHE A 155 4.53 -11.52 12.64
C PHE A 155 5.70 -12.47 12.82
N THR A 156 5.44 -13.75 12.65
CA THR A 156 6.43 -14.82 12.57
C THR A 156 6.25 -15.57 11.24
N GLU A 157 7.26 -16.31 10.83
CA GLU A 157 7.11 -17.16 9.65
C GLU A 157 5.91 -18.10 9.76
N ALA A 158 5.67 -18.65 10.96
CA ALA A 158 4.60 -19.62 11.20
C ALA A 158 3.20 -19.03 10.99
N ILE A 159 2.96 -17.77 11.38
CA ILE A 159 1.64 -17.10 11.24
C ILE A 159 1.44 -16.48 9.86
N GLY A 160 2.41 -16.62 8.97
CA GLY A 160 2.30 -16.10 7.60
C GLY A 160 2.83 -14.68 7.43
N ALA A 161 3.96 -14.35 8.07
CA ALA A 161 4.67 -13.10 7.81
C ALA A 161 4.91 -12.91 6.31
N THR A 162 4.80 -11.68 5.82
CA THR A 162 5.11 -11.33 4.44
C THR A 162 6.53 -11.74 4.13
N ARG A 163 6.73 -12.42 3.02
CA ARG A 163 8.06 -12.82 2.53
C ARG A 163 8.53 -11.83 1.46
N PHE A 164 9.82 -11.53 1.44
CA PHE A 164 10.42 -10.61 0.49
C PHE A 164 11.83 -11.03 0.12
N VAL A 165 12.29 -10.62 -1.07
CA VAL A 165 13.65 -10.85 -1.56
C VAL A 165 14.41 -9.52 -1.52
N PRO A 166 15.37 -9.35 -0.59
CA PRO A 166 16.17 -8.13 -0.51
C PRO A 166 16.87 -7.82 -1.85
N GLU A 167 16.99 -6.54 -2.18
CA GLU A 167 17.66 -6.04 -3.38
C GLU A 167 17.04 -6.49 -4.71
N SER A 168 15.91 -7.22 -4.68
CA SER A 168 15.22 -7.62 -5.90
C SER A 168 14.76 -6.45 -6.80
N PRO A 169 14.46 -5.24 -6.28
CA PRO A 169 14.23 -4.08 -7.14
C PRO A 169 15.39 -3.69 -8.04
N LYS A 170 16.62 -4.12 -7.72
CA LYS A 170 17.82 -3.86 -8.53
C LYS A 170 18.00 -4.84 -9.69
N LEU A 171 17.25 -5.93 -9.68
CA LEU A 171 17.31 -6.94 -10.73
C LEU A 171 16.58 -6.45 -11.98
N ASP A 172 16.96 -6.96 -13.14
CA ASP A 172 16.19 -6.70 -14.35
C ASP A 172 14.77 -7.26 -14.20
N TYR A 173 13.79 -6.48 -14.68
CA TYR A 173 12.39 -6.90 -14.58
C TYR A 173 12.19 -8.18 -15.39
N PRO A 174 11.86 -9.31 -14.76
CA PRO A 174 11.74 -10.58 -15.44
C PRO A 174 10.47 -10.59 -16.32
N LYS A 175 10.53 -11.28 -17.45
CA LYS A 175 9.34 -11.50 -18.28
C LYS A 175 8.29 -12.37 -17.58
N ALA A 176 8.74 -13.23 -16.67
CA ALA A 176 7.93 -14.02 -15.76
C ALA A 176 8.71 -14.22 -14.45
N ILE A 177 8.02 -14.18 -13.32
CA ILE A 177 8.62 -14.45 -12.02
C ILE A 177 8.60 -15.97 -11.78
N ASP A 178 9.79 -16.57 -11.63
CA ASP A 178 9.93 -17.94 -11.15
C ASP A 178 9.60 -17.94 -9.64
N SER A 179 8.34 -18.23 -9.33
CA SER A 179 7.81 -18.14 -7.98
C SER A 179 8.54 -19.06 -7.01
N ASP A 180 8.82 -20.32 -7.39
CA ASP A 180 9.44 -21.29 -6.51
C ASP A 180 10.89 -20.91 -6.18
N ARG A 181 11.64 -20.47 -7.19
CA ARG A 181 13.02 -20.00 -7.01
C ARG A 181 13.07 -18.83 -6.03
N TRP A 182 12.24 -17.83 -6.25
CA TRP A 182 12.27 -16.61 -5.44
C TRP A 182 11.64 -16.80 -4.07
N PHE A 183 10.66 -17.69 -3.94
CA PHE A 183 10.11 -18.05 -2.64
C PHE A 183 11.18 -18.70 -1.75
N ASN A 184 11.98 -19.61 -2.30
CA ASN A 184 13.09 -20.26 -1.58
C ASN A 184 14.22 -19.28 -1.22
N ALA A 185 14.41 -18.21 -1.98
CA ALA A 185 15.40 -17.16 -1.71
C ALA A 185 14.87 -16.03 -0.82
N SER A 186 13.57 -16.03 -0.49
CA SER A 186 12.93 -14.98 0.28
C SER A 186 13.12 -15.16 1.80
N HIS A 187 12.96 -14.05 2.52
CA HIS A 187 12.99 -14.02 3.98
C HIS A 187 11.62 -13.58 4.52
N PRO A 188 11.15 -14.16 5.64
CA PRO A 188 9.96 -13.66 6.30
C PRO A 188 10.23 -12.31 6.98
N ALA A 189 9.31 -11.37 6.88
CA ALA A 189 9.31 -10.13 7.63
C ALA A 189 8.81 -10.38 9.06
N GLU A 190 9.64 -10.99 9.88
CA GLU A 190 9.32 -11.19 11.29
C GLU A 190 9.45 -9.86 12.03
N MET A 191 8.39 -9.45 12.71
CA MET A 191 8.33 -8.15 13.37
C MET A 191 7.25 -8.13 14.47
N PRO A 192 7.46 -7.40 15.57
CA PRO A 192 6.47 -7.28 16.62
C PRO A 192 5.25 -6.46 16.19
N LYS A 193 4.12 -6.65 16.91
CA LYS A 193 2.92 -5.81 16.79
C LYS A 193 3.29 -4.33 16.85
N GLY A 194 2.68 -3.52 16.00
CA GLY A 194 2.96 -2.08 15.88
C GLY A 194 4.09 -1.73 14.92
N SER A 195 4.72 -2.71 14.31
CA SER A 195 5.73 -2.48 13.27
C SER A 195 5.11 -2.16 11.91
N ILE A 196 5.84 -1.44 11.08
CA ILE A 196 5.54 -1.23 9.66
C ILE A 196 6.63 -1.87 8.82
N LEU A 197 6.27 -2.75 7.90
CA LEU A 197 7.11 -3.14 6.79
C LEU A 197 6.82 -2.19 5.62
N PHE A 198 7.82 -1.45 5.16
CA PHE A 198 7.82 -0.70 3.90
C PHE A 198 8.54 -1.50 2.84
N PHE A 199 8.04 -1.52 1.62
CA PHE A 199 8.75 -2.12 0.49
C PHE A 199 8.35 -1.49 -0.84
N GLU A 200 9.32 -1.45 -1.76
CA GLU A 200 9.06 -0.98 -3.13
C GLU A 200 8.14 -1.94 -3.87
N GLY A 201 7.26 -1.42 -4.72
CA GLY A 201 6.40 -2.23 -5.56
C GLY A 201 7.14 -3.22 -6.46
N GLN A 202 8.41 -2.96 -6.77
CA GLN A 202 9.30 -3.85 -7.53
C GLN A 202 9.96 -4.94 -6.67
N CYS A 203 9.83 -4.87 -5.36
CA CYS A 203 10.37 -5.90 -4.47
C CYS A 203 9.60 -7.21 -4.69
N PHE A 204 10.31 -8.31 -4.95
CA PHE A 204 9.67 -9.62 -5.03
C PHE A 204 9.20 -10.01 -3.64
N HIS A 205 7.89 -10.24 -3.52
CA HIS A 205 7.28 -10.54 -2.24
C HIS A 205 6.09 -11.49 -2.39
N ALA A 206 5.63 -12.01 -1.26
CA ALA A 206 4.45 -12.85 -1.16
C ALA A 206 3.90 -12.86 0.27
N GLY A 207 2.63 -13.10 0.44
CA GLY A 207 2.07 -13.49 1.74
C GLY A 207 2.58 -14.88 2.14
N GLY A 208 3.01 -15.04 3.39
CA GLY A 208 3.42 -16.34 3.94
C GLY A 208 2.21 -17.23 4.24
N ALA A 209 2.45 -18.53 4.36
CA ALA A 209 1.43 -19.50 4.79
C ALA A 209 1.17 -19.37 6.31
N ASN A 210 -0.09 -19.41 6.72
CA ASN A 210 -0.44 -19.46 8.13
C ASN A 210 -0.59 -20.92 8.60
N ARG A 211 0.42 -21.41 9.31
CA ARG A 211 0.47 -22.77 9.87
C ARG A 211 0.04 -22.83 11.33
N THR A 212 -0.43 -21.70 11.89
CA THR A 212 -0.89 -21.63 13.28
C THR A 212 -2.40 -21.82 13.37
N GLN A 213 -2.94 -21.77 14.60
CA GLN A 213 -4.39 -21.74 14.86
C GLN A 213 -4.92 -20.33 15.06
N GLU A 214 -4.07 -19.31 14.94
CA GLU A 214 -4.41 -17.92 15.16
C GLU A 214 -4.52 -17.16 13.84
N ARG A 215 -5.27 -16.07 13.83
CA ARG A 215 -5.40 -15.18 12.68
C ARG A 215 -4.25 -14.17 12.66
N ARG A 216 -3.62 -13.97 11.49
CA ARG A 216 -2.67 -12.88 11.30
C ARG A 216 -3.42 -11.62 10.90
N PHE A 217 -3.43 -10.62 11.74
CA PHE A 217 -4.05 -9.32 11.45
C PHE A 217 -3.04 -8.32 10.93
N ALA A 218 -3.37 -7.70 9.80
CA ALA A 218 -2.60 -6.62 9.21
C ALA A 218 -3.49 -5.57 8.53
N VAL A 219 -2.92 -4.39 8.35
CA VAL A 219 -3.44 -3.36 7.44
C VAL A 219 -2.42 -3.16 6.33
N SER A 220 -2.88 -3.20 5.08
CA SER A 220 -2.12 -2.81 3.89
C SER A 220 -2.52 -1.39 3.50
N VAL A 221 -1.52 -0.51 3.39
CA VAL A 221 -1.70 0.85 2.92
C VAL A 221 -0.67 1.09 1.82
N ASP A 222 -1.11 1.07 0.59
CA ASP A 222 -0.21 1.11 -0.55
C ASP A 222 -0.35 2.44 -1.28
N PHE A 223 0.78 2.97 -1.75
CA PHE A 223 0.88 4.28 -2.36
C PHE A 223 1.51 4.20 -3.74
N CYS A 224 1.14 5.15 -4.61
CA CYS A 224 1.76 5.28 -5.92
C CYS A 224 2.16 6.73 -6.21
N ALA A 225 3.03 6.89 -7.21
CA ALA A 225 3.43 8.21 -7.69
C ALA A 225 2.21 9.01 -8.20
N GLY A 226 2.19 10.31 -7.92
CA GLY A 226 1.03 11.18 -8.13
C GLY A 226 0.59 11.37 -9.60
N TYR A 227 1.33 10.84 -10.55
CA TYR A 227 0.99 10.83 -11.98
C TYR A 227 0.40 9.50 -12.47
N LEU A 228 0.23 8.53 -11.59
CA LEU A 228 -0.36 7.23 -11.91
C LEU A 228 -1.86 7.21 -11.62
N ARG A 229 -2.55 6.29 -12.26
CA ARG A 229 -3.91 5.93 -11.89
C ARG A 229 -3.84 4.93 -10.74
N THR A 230 -4.56 5.20 -9.64
CA THR A 230 -4.64 4.30 -8.49
C THR A 230 -5.35 2.98 -8.83
N GLN A 231 -5.00 1.90 -8.14
CA GLN A 231 -5.69 0.62 -8.28
C GLN A 231 -7.13 0.71 -7.74
N GLU A 232 -7.32 1.35 -6.58
CA GLU A 232 -8.63 1.62 -6.02
C GLU A 232 -9.12 3.01 -6.42
N ASN A 233 -10.38 3.13 -6.83
CA ASN A 233 -10.95 4.41 -7.26
C ASN A 233 -11.65 5.11 -6.09
N PHE A 234 -10.89 5.73 -5.21
CA PHE A 234 -11.37 6.39 -4.00
C PHE A 234 -12.40 7.50 -4.28
N LEU A 235 -12.29 8.18 -5.42
CA LEU A 235 -13.25 9.26 -5.78
C LEU A 235 -14.64 8.74 -6.10
N LEU A 236 -14.76 7.46 -6.50
CA LEU A 236 -16.05 6.81 -6.74
C LEU A 236 -16.54 6.02 -5.55
N SER A 237 -15.64 5.43 -4.77
CA SER A 237 -15.99 4.53 -3.68
C SER A 237 -16.35 5.26 -2.39
N ILE A 238 -15.80 6.46 -2.17
CA ILE A 238 -16.05 7.23 -0.94
C ILE A 238 -17.21 8.20 -1.13
N SER A 239 -18.13 8.22 -0.16
CA SER A 239 -19.26 9.14 -0.23
C SER A 239 -18.82 10.61 -0.10
N PRO A 240 -19.48 11.56 -0.80
CA PRO A 240 -19.15 12.98 -0.70
C PRO A 240 -19.16 13.51 0.73
N ASP A 241 -20.14 13.11 1.54
CA ASP A 241 -20.26 13.55 2.93
C ASP A 241 -19.08 13.09 3.78
N ARG A 242 -18.56 11.89 3.49
CA ARG A 242 -17.37 11.37 4.15
C ARG A 242 -16.12 12.13 3.76
N VAL A 243 -15.95 12.48 2.48
CA VAL A 243 -14.82 13.27 1.97
C VAL A 243 -14.75 14.64 2.63
N GLU A 244 -15.88 15.27 2.95
CA GLU A 244 -15.90 16.57 3.66
C GLU A 244 -15.21 16.51 5.02
N THR A 245 -15.25 15.36 5.70
CA THR A 245 -14.61 15.17 7.02
C THR A 245 -13.10 14.94 6.94
N PHE A 246 -12.52 14.74 5.74
CA PHE A 246 -11.13 14.39 5.59
C PHE A 246 -10.20 15.60 5.79
N SER A 247 -9.04 15.30 6.38
CA SER A 247 -7.95 16.25 6.45
C SER A 247 -7.43 16.62 5.05
N ASP A 248 -6.78 17.77 4.95
CA ASP A 248 -6.11 18.21 3.73
C ASP A 248 -5.09 17.21 3.18
N ALA A 249 -4.39 16.53 4.07
CA ALA A 249 -3.43 15.49 3.69
C ALA A 249 -4.14 14.28 3.05
N LEU A 250 -5.25 13.84 3.63
CA LEU A 250 -6.01 12.71 3.09
C LEU A 250 -6.72 13.09 1.78
N LYS A 251 -7.25 14.32 1.67
CA LYS A 251 -7.79 14.84 0.40
C LYS A 251 -6.73 14.84 -0.71
N GLN A 252 -5.47 15.17 -0.38
CA GLN A 252 -4.35 15.04 -1.32
C GLN A 252 -4.15 13.59 -1.75
N LEU A 253 -4.09 12.67 -0.80
CA LEU A 253 -3.82 11.24 -1.04
C LEU A 253 -4.88 10.57 -1.92
N ILE A 254 -6.13 10.99 -1.85
CA ILE A 254 -7.21 10.48 -2.72
C ILE A 254 -7.36 11.24 -4.05
N GLY A 255 -6.45 12.16 -4.35
CA GLY A 255 -6.41 12.86 -5.63
C GLY A 255 -7.25 14.13 -5.73
N LEU A 256 -7.69 14.73 -4.60
CA LEU A 256 -8.48 15.98 -4.58
C LEU A 256 -7.63 17.26 -4.51
N LYS A 257 -6.35 17.20 -4.88
CA LYS A 257 -5.47 18.36 -5.03
C LYS A 257 -4.70 18.30 -6.32
N ILE A 258 -4.39 19.47 -6.89
CA ILE A 258 -3.54 19.56 -8.08
C ILE A 258 -2.11 19.17 -7.69
N SER A 259 -1.46 18.37 -8.55
CA SER A 259 -0.04 18.05 -8.38
C SER A 259 0.83 19.32 -8.47
N ARG A 260 1.90 19.34 -7.66
CA ARG A 260 2.78 20.52 -7.58
C ARG A 260 3.57 20.81 -8.85
N GLY A 261 3.86 19.79 -9.64
CA GLY A 261 4.80 19.88 -10.77
C GLY A 261 4.16 19.89 -12.15
N GLY A 262 2.86 19.60 -12.29
CA GLY A 262 2.32 19.37 -13.63
C GLY A 262 0.85 19.70 -13.86
N GLY A 263 0.17 20.24 -12.86
CA GLY A 263 -1.25 20.58 -12.97
C GLY A 263 -2.17 19.36 -13.12
N LEU A 264 -1.71 18.15 -12.73
CA LEU A 264 -2.54 16.95 -12.78
C LEU A 264 -3.62 17.01 -11.69
N GLY A 265 -4.81 16.50 -11.98
CA GLY A 265 -5.93 16.45 -11.04
C GLY A 265 -6.71 17.76 -10.90
N HIS A 266 -6.52 18.75 -11.79
CA HIS A 266 -7.24 20.01 -11.75
C HIS A 266 -8.69 19.87 -12.23
N VAL A 267 -9.56 20.74 -11.72
CA VAL A 267 -10.89 21.01 -12.28
C VAL A 267 -10.90 22.45 -12.79
N TYR A 268 -10.98 22.63 -14.11
CA TYR A 268 -10.91 23.95 -14.77
C TYR A 268 -9.71 24.81 -14.31
N ASN A 269 -8.51 24.19 -14.21
CA ASN A 269 -7.28 24.80 -13.71
C ASN A 269 -7.28 25.24 -12.23
N HIS A 270 -8.24 24.75 -11.46
CA HIS A 270 -8.33 24.99 -10.02
C HIS A 270 -8.23 23.70 -9.22
N ASN A 271 -7.83 23.81 -7.96
CA ASN A 271 -7.93 22.69 -7.02
C ASN A 271 -9.38 22.24 -6.91
N PRO A 272 -9.63 20.91 -6.94
CA PRO A 272 -10.95 20.39 -6.60
C PRO A 272 -11.37 20.86 -5.21
N LYS A 273 -12.61 21.36 -5.08
CA LYS A 273 -13.18 21.79 -3.79
C LYS A 273 -14.07 20.71 -3.17
N GLY A 274 -13.57 19.46 -3.15
CA GLY A 274 -14.36 18.30 -2.75
C GLY A 274 -14.92 17.56 -3.96
N LEU A 275 -15.66 16.50 -3.72
CA LEU A 275 -16.42 15.83 -4.78
C LEU A 275 -17.55 16.76 -5.22
N MET A 276 -17.52 17.15 -6.48
CA MET A 276 -18.47 18.12 -7.00
C MET A 276 -19.90 17.59 -6.89
N ARG A 277 -20.67 18.15 -5.96
CA ARG A 277 -22.12 18.02 -5.97
C ARG A 277 -22.66 18.93 -7.08
N HIS A 278 -22.96 18.34 -8.23
CA HIS A 278 -23.60 19.01 -9.36
C HIS A 278 -22.96 20.35 -9.78
N VAL A 279 -22.07 20.29 -10.74
CA VAL A 279 -21.92 21.44 -11.62
C VAL A 279 -23.22 21.55 -12.38
N SER A 280 -24.11 22.43 -11.97
CA SER A 280 -25.11 22.94 -12.88
C SER A 280 -24.32 23.51 -14.05
N MET A 281 -24.33 22.82 -15.16
CA MET A 281 -23.78 23.37 -16.40
C MET A 281 -24.51 24.69 -16.65
N PRO A 282 -23.82 25.78 -17.01
CA PRO A 282 -24.46 27.02 -17.36
C PRO A 282 -25.39 26.86 -18.54
#